data_7148fbdae6d61ab62a14688d68465681
#
_entry.id   7148fbdae6d61ab62a14688d68465681
#
_cell.length_a   1.000
_cell.length_b   1.000
_cell.length_c   1.000
_cell.angle_alpha   90.00
_cell.angle_beta   90.00
_cell.angle_gamma   90.00
#
_symmetry.space_group_name_H-M   'P 1'
#
loop_
_entity.id
_entity.type
_entity.pdbx_description
1 polymer ?
#
loop_
_entity_poly.entity_id
_entity_poly.type
_entity_poly.pdbx_seq_one_letter_code
_entity_poly.pdbx_strand_id
1 'polypeptide(L)'
;AIINKTVFNRIKAKKIAVQADWPQLLEDELQPIQSGLPELELDREKKARKEKIAALEVLAKSRISVLIGPAGTGKTTLLKVLCSQEDIKSEGVLLLAPTGKARVRLESGMEREHIDAQTIAKFLVKSGRFKGKIQSYELNDSPPESIPQKTVIIDETSMLTEEMLAAFLQSSKGFKRLILVGDSRQLPPIGAGRPFVDIIKYIEKQDIQAFPKIGENYA
;
A
#
# COMPACT_ATOMS: atom_id res chain seq x y z
N ALA A 1 4.98 17.60 -10.56
CA ALA A 1 4.01 18.53 -9.96
C ALA A 1 2.82 17.81 -9.29
N ILE A 2 2.10 16.90 -9.98
CA ILE A 2 0.90 16.19 -9.47
C ILE A 2 1.20 15.36 -8.24
N ILE A 3 2.22 14.50 -8.31
CA ILE A 3 2.61 13.61 -7.21
C ILE A 3 2.92 14.42 -5.96
N ASN A 4 3.80 15.41 -6.06
CA ASN A 4 4.20 16.24 -4.92
C ASN A 4 3.02 16.94 -4.26
N LYS A 5 2.13 17.56 -5.07
CA LYS A 5 0.93 18.23 -4.56
C LYS A 5 -0.01 17.26 -3.85
N THR A 6 -0.24 16.07 -4.42
CA THR A 6 -1.12 15.06 -3.84
C THR A 6 -0.55 14.50 -2.55
N VAL A 7 0.72 14.14 -2.53
CA VAL A 7 1.42 13.61 -1.34
C VAL A 7 1.39 14.65 -0.22
N PHE A 8 1.78 15.89 -0.50
CA PHE A 8 1.79 16.99 0.46
C PHE A 8 0.41 17.23 1.09
N ASN A 9 -0.64 17.34 0.27
CA ASN A 9 -1.99 17.58 0.76
C ASN A 9 -2.51 16.42 1.62
N ARG A 10 -2.21 15.17 1.24
CA ARG A 10 -2.64 13.98 2.00
C ARG A 10 -1.90 13.83 3.31
N ILE A 11 -0.62 14.15 3.36
CA ILE A 11 0.17 14.12 4.60
C ILE A 11 -0.37 15.13 5.61
N LYS A 12 -0.72 16.34 5.18
CA LYS A 12 -1.24 17.43 6.03
C LYS A 12 -2.72 17.27 6.40
N ALA A 13 -3.44 16.40 5.73
CA ALA A 13 -4.86 16.23 5.97
C ALA A 13 -5.12 15.53 7.31
N LYS A 14 -6.27 15.86 7.94
CA LYS A 14 -6.72 15.23 9.20
C LYS A 14 -6.72 13.70 9.07
N LYS A 15 -6.16 13.02 10.07
CA LYS A 15 -6.17 11.56 10.17
C LYS A 15 -7.60 11.01 10.13
N ILE A 16 -7.75 9.79 9.64
CA ILE A 16 -9.03 9.08 9.56
C ILE A 16 -9.31 8.48 10.94
N ALA A 17 -10.52 8.62 11.43
CA ALA A 17 -10.96 7.93 12.64
C ALA A 17 -11.23 6.46 12.26
N VAL A 18 -10.54 5.55 12.93
CA VAL A 18 -10.73 4.09 12.82
C VAL A 18 -10.57 3.51 14.22
N GLN A 19 -11.52 2.71 14.64
CA GLN A 19 -11.46 1.92 15.86
C GLN A 19 -11.36 0.45 15.48
N ALA A 20 -10.32 -0.23 15.97
CA ALA A 20 -10.12 -1.66 15.73
C ALA A 20 -9.26 -2.26 16.83
N ASP A 21 -9.52 -3.49 17.18
CA ASP A 21 -8.63 -4.32 17.99
C ASP A 21 -7.58 -4.98 17.10
N TRP A 22 -6.54 -4.20 16.74
CA TRP A 22 -5.48 -4.68 15.87
C TRP A 22 -4.73 -5.88 16.43
N PRO A 23 -4.46 -5.98 17.75
CA PRO A 23 -3.93 -7.19 18.35
C PRO A 23 -4.77 -8.42 18.01
N GLN A 24 -6.08 -8.38 18.28
CA GLN A 24 -6.97 -9.50 18.02
C GLN A 24 -7.04 -9.86 16.53
N LEU A 25 -7.23 -8.88 15.65
CA LEU A 25 -7.28 -9.11 14.20
C LEU A 25 -5.97 -9.70 13.66
N LEU A 26 -4.83 -9.32 14.22
CA LEU A 26 -3.54 -9.89 13.83
C LEU A 26 -3.37 -11.33 14.35
N GLU A 27 -3.80 -11.62 15.58
CA GLU A 27 -3.74 -12.99 16.12
C GLU A 27 -4.66 -13.96 15.35
N ASP A 28 -5.82 -13.49 14.90
CA ASP A 28 -6.77 -14.30 14.10
C ASP A 28 -6.17 -14.72 12.73
N GLU A 29 -5.29 -13.90 12.16
CA GLU A 29 -4.63 -14.21 10.87
C GLU A 29 -3.31 -14.97 11.06
N LEU A 30 -2.61 -14.77 12.17
CA LEU A 30 -1.32 -15.40 12.41
C LEU A 30 -1.49 -16.75 13.11
N GLN A 31 -0.54 -17.66 12.86
CA GLN A 31 -0.43 -18.89 13.67
C GLN A 31 -0.09 -18.53 15.11
N PRO A 32 -0.63 -19.27 16.10
CA PRO A 32 -0.21 -19.12 17.49
C PRO A 32 1.31 -19.23 17.62
N ILE A 33 1.88 -18.48 18.55
CA ILE A 33 3.31 -18.62 18.85
C ILE A 33 3.56 -20.03 19.36
N GLN A 34 4.47 -20.76 18.70
CA GLN A 34 4.78 -22.14 19.08
C GLN A 34 5.30 -22.21 20.51
N SER A 35 4.75 -23.14 21.29
CA SER A 35 5.25 -23.44 22.64
C SER A 35 6.63 -24.10 22.54
N GLY A 36 7.57 -23.66 23.37
CA GLY A 36 8.92 -24.23 23.42
C GLY A 36 9.95 -23.57 22.50
N LEU A 37 9.63 -22.42 21.90
CA LEU A 37 10.64 -21.61 21.23
C LEU A 37 11.74 -21.15 22.19
N PRO A 38 13.00 -21.08 21.78
CA PRO A 38 14.06 -20.41 22.50
C PRO A 38 13.67 -18.97 22.86
N GLU A 39 14.08 -18.50 24.04
CA GLU A 39 13.71 -17.18 24.54
C GLU A 39 13.99 -16.03 23.53
N LEU A 40 15.13 -16.11 22.85
CA LEU A 40 15.52 -15.14 21.83
C LEU A 40 14.56 -15.12 20.63
N GLU A 41 14.07 -16.28 20.19
CA GLU A 41 13.11 -16.39 19.08
C GLU A 41 11.72 -15.93 19.50
N LEU A 42 11.33 -16.24 20.73
CA LEU A 42 10.07 -15.78 21.32
C LEU A 42 10.02 -14.25 21.39
N ASP A 43 11.11 -13.62 21.83
CA ASP A 43 11.20 -12.17 21.93
C ASP A 43 11.20 -11.50 20.55
N ARG A 44 11.87 -12.11 19.56
CA ARG A 44 11.82 -11.64 18.16
C ARG A 44 10.39 -11.68 17.62
N GLU A 45 9.68 -12.78 17.83
CA GLU A 45 8.29 -12.92 17.35
C GLU A 45 7.35 -11.91 18.01
N LYS A 46 7.45 -11.74 19.34
CA LYS A 46 6.69 -10.73 20.09
C LYS A 46 6.96 -9.31 19.58
N LYS A 47 8.23 -9.00 19.29
CA LYS A 47 8.63 -7.70 18.74
C LYS A 47 8.04 -7.49 17.36
N ALA A 48 8.14 -8.50 16.48
CA ALA A 48 7.56 -8.44 15.14
C ALA A 48 6.04 -8.22 15.14
N ARG A 49 5.31 -8.86 16.05
CA ARG A 49 3.87 -8.64 16.20
C ARG A 49 3.56 -7.21 16.66
N LYS A 50 4.32 -6.67 17.61
CA LYS A 50 4.18 -5.25 18.04
C LYS A 50 4.44 -4.27 16.89
N GLU A 51 5.47 -4.50 16.07
CA GLU A 51 5.75 -3.69 14.88
C GLU A 51 4.60 -3.74 13.87
N LYS A 52 4.02 -4.92 13.64
CA LYS A 52 2.87 -5.11 12.76
C LYS A 52 1.62 -4.38 13.27
N ILE A 53 1.34 -4.44 14.57
CA ILE A 53 0.21 -3.72 15.19
C ILE A 53 0.38 -2.20 15.02
N ALA A 54 1.55 -1.67 15.33
CA ALA A 54 1.85 -0.26 15.13
C ALA A 54 1.72 0.16 13.65
N ALA A 55 2.17 -0.72 12.73
CA ALA A 55 2.01 -0.49 11.30
C ALA A 55 0.54 -0.43 10.88
N LEU A 56 -0.30 -1.35 11.35
CA LEU A 56 -1.75 -1.36 11.08
C LEU A 56 -2.43 -0.07 11.50
N GLU A 57 -2.09 0.44 12.67
CA GLU A 57 -2.62 1.72 13.14
C GLU A 57 -2.27 2.89 12.20
N VAL A 58 -1.02 2.96 11.76
CA VAL A 58 -0.58 4.00 10.84
C VAL A 58 -1.28 3.88 9.49
N LEU A 59 -1.35 2.66 8.92
CA LEU A 59 -2.00 2.39 7.63
C LEU A 59 -3.49 2.75 7.67
N ALA A 60 -4.18 2.42 8.75
CA ALA A 60 -5.61 2.68 8.89
C ALA A 60 -5.94 4.17 9.05
N LYS A 61 -5.14 4.89 9.82
CA LYS A 61 -5.42 6.30 10.20
C LYS A 61 -4.85 7.32 9.21
N SER A 62 -3.87 6.95 8.38
CA SER A 62 -3.21 7.89 7.46
C SER A 62 -3.95 8.00 6.13
N ARG A 63 -3.96 9.20 5.55
CA ARG A 63 -4.53 9.42 4.21
C ARG A 63 -3.59 9.02 3.09
N ILE A 64 -2.29 9.00 3.38
CA ILE A 64 -1.25 8.36 2.56
C ILE A 64 -0.26 7.71 3.51
N SER A 65 0.16 6.51 3.17
CA SER A 65 1.21 5.79 3.88
C SER A 65 2.02 4.93 2.93
N VAL A 66 3.22 4.58 3.36
CA VAL A 66 4.14 3.74 2.60
C VAL A 66 4.57 2.57 3.48
N LEU A 67 4.17 1.37 3.14
CA LEU A 67 4.57 0.15 3.83
C LEU A 67 5.84 -0.41 3.19
N ILE A 68 6.94 -0.38 3.93
CA ILE A 68 8.25 -0.83 3.47
C ILE A 68 8.64 -2.12 4.20
N GLY A 69 9.22 -3.04 3.47
CA GLY A 69 9.82 -4.25 4.04
C GLY A 69 10.37 -5.16 2.95
N PRO A 70 11.41 -5.95 3.25
CA PRO A 70 11.93 -6.97 2.34
C PRO A 70 10.87 -8.00 1.93
N ALA A 71 11.16 -8.81 0.92
CA ALA A 71 10.32 -9.95 0.57
C ALA A 71 10.23 -10.92 1.77
N GLY A 72 9.05 -11.50 2.01
CA GLY A 72 8.83 -12.46 3.09
C GLY A 72 8.58 -11.88 4.49
N THR A 73 8.61 -10.55 4.68
CA THR A 73 8.36 -9.93 6.00
C THR A 73 6.90 -9.87 6.43
N GLY A 74 5.98 -10.42 5.61
CA GLY A 74 4.56 -10.47 5.95
C GLY A 74 3.77 -9.22 5.56
N LYS A 75 4.23 -8.41 4.57
CA LYS A 75 3.46 -7.26 4.05
C LYS A 75 2.05 -7.66 3.61
N THR A 76 1.94 -8.76 2.86
CA THR A 76 0.63 -9.27 2.39
C THR A 76 -0.27 -9.68 3.56
N THR A 77 0.29 -10.34 4.58
CA THR A 77 -0.45 -10.69 5.81
C THR A 77 -0.98 -9.42 6.50
N LEU A 78 -0.14 -8.39 6.59
CA LEU A 78 -0.54 -7.11 7.18
C LEU A 78 -1.68 -6.45 6.39
N LEU A 79 -1.62 -6.51 5.06
CA LEU A 79 -2.69 -5.98 4.20
C LEU A 79 -4.00 -6.78 4.36
N LYS A 80 -3.93 -8.11 4.53
CA LYS A 80 -5.11 -8.93 4.83
C LYS A 80 -5.78 -8.48 6.13
N VAL A 81 -5.01 -8.37 7.21
CA VAL A 81 -5.51 -7.89 8.51
C VAL A 81 -6.13 -6.49 8.39
N LEU A 82 -5.49 -5.59 7.63
CA LEU A 82 -6.06 -4.27 7.38
C LEU A 82 -7.40 -4.34 6.65
N CYS A 83 -7.49 -5.17 5.61
CA CYS A 83 -8.67 -5.31 4.77
C CYS A 83 -9.80 -6.11 5.43
N SER A 84 -9.51 -6.93 6.44
CA SER A 84 -10.53 -7.65 7.23
C SER A 84 -11.26 -6.75 8.23
N GLN A 85 -10.68 -5.59 8.57
CA GLN A 85 -11.34 -4.63 9.46
C GLN A 85 -12.64 -4.11 8.82
N GLU A 86 -13.73 -4.18 9.57
CA GLU A 86 -15.11 -4.07 9.09
C GLU A 86 -15.39 -2.74 8.36
N ASP A 87 -14.98 -1.60 8.94
CA ASP A 87 -15.17 -0.29 8.32
C ASP A 87 -14.40 -0.18 6.98
N ILE A 88 -13.15 -0.69 6.95
CA ILE A 88 -12.32 -0.64 5.74
C ILE A 88 -12.90 -1.55 4.66
N LYS A 89 -13.34 -2.75 5.04
CA LYS A 89 -13.97 -3.72 4.15
C LYS A 89 -15.27 -3.19 3.57
N SER A 90 -16.15 -2.65 4.40
CA SER A 90 -17.45 -2.10 3.98
C SER A 90 -17.32 -0.86 3.09
N GLU A 91 -16.32 -0.02 3.34
CA GLU A 91 -16.01 1.15 2.51
C GLU A 91 -15.38 0.78 1.16
N GLY A 92 -14.97 -0.47 0.98
CA GLY A 92 -14.36 -1.03 -0.23
C GLY A 92 -12.87 -0.71 -0.39
N VAL A 93 -12.16 -1.70 -0.95
CA VAL A 93 -10.73 -1.65 -1.22
C VAL A 93 -10.47 -1.85 -2.71
N LEU A 94 -9.63 -1.01 -3.29
CA LEU A 94 -9.12 -1.15 -4.64
C LEU A 94 -7.65 -1.61 -4.57
N LEU A 95 -7.39 -2.81 -5.07
CA LEU A 95 -6.05 -3.39 -5.14
C LEU A 95 -5.45 -3.17 -6.52
N LEU A 96 -4.29 -2.54 -6.58
CA LEU A 96 -3.57 -2.25 -7.81
C LEU A 96 -2.14 -2.80 -7.77
N ALA A 97 -1.66 -3.22 -8.94
CA ALA A 97 -0.28 -3.64 -9.12
C ALA A 97 0.28 -3.12 -10.46
N PRO A 98 1.60 -2.88 -10.60
CA PRO A 98 2.19 -2.39 -11.83
C PRO A 98 2.18 -3.43 -12.95
N THR A 99 2.27 -4.72 -12.63
CA THR A 99 2.39 -5.81 -13.61
C THR A 99 1.34 -6.90 -13.41
N GLY A 100 1.07 -7.69 -14.45
CA GLY A 100 0.17 -8.85 -14.37
C GLY A 100 0.62 -9.90 -13.36
N LYS A 101 1.94 -10.16 -13.26
CA LYS A 101 2.51 -11.11 -12.28
C LYS A 101 2.30 -10.62 -10.85
N ALA A 102 2.56 -9.35 -10.59
CA ALA A 102 2.34 -8.74 -9.27
C ALA A 102 0.85 -8.76 -8.90
N ARG A 103 -0.05 -8.48 -9.88
CA ARG A 103 -1.50 -8.58 -9.68
C ARG A 103 -1.93 -9.97 -9.22
N VAL A 104 -1.50 -11.03 -9.93
CA VAL A 104 -1.86 -12.42 -9.57
C VAL A 104 -1.40 -12.76 -8.16
N ARG A 105 -0.17 -12.38 -7.81
CA ARG A 105 0.37 -12.62 -6.46
C ARG A 105 -0.42 -11.89 -5.37
N LEU A 106 -0.79 -10.63 -5.64
CA LEU A 106 -1.58 -9.82 -4.70
C LEU A 106 -2.97 -10.42 -4.53
N GLU A 107 -3.63 -10.80 -5.61
CA GLU A 107 -4.96 -11.41 -5.63
C GLU A 107 -4.99 -12.73 -4.83
N SER A 108 -4.06 -13.66 -5.12
CA SER A 108 -3.91 -14.89 -4.34
C SER A 108 -3.68 -14.63 -2.86
N GLY A 109 -2.94 -13.57 -2.54
CA GLY A 109 -2.73 -13.14 -1.16
C GLY A 109 -4.00 -12.65 -0.47
N MET A 110 -5.05 -12.29 -1.21
CA MET A 110 -6.28 -11.65 -0.71
C MET A 110 -7.56 -12.46 -0.97
N GLU A 111 -7.44 -13.72 -1.37
CA GLU A 111 -8.58 -14.58 -1.72
C GLU A 111 -9.65 -14.65 -0.62
N ARG A 112 -9.25 -14.76 0.65
CA ARG A 112 -10.19 -14.83 1.77
C ARG A 112 -11.02 -13.58 1.95
N GLU A 113 -10.50 -12.43 1.52
CA GLU A 113 -11.20 -11.14 1.63
C GLU A 113 -12.12 -10.87 0.44
N HIS A 114 -12.09 -11.72 -0.59
CA HIS A 114 -12.87 -11.57 -1.83
C HIS A 114 -12.63 -10.22 -2.51
N ILE A 115 -11.38 -9.74 -2.52
CA ILE A 115 -10.98 -8.48 -3.13
C ILE A 115 -10.17 -8.76 -4.39
N ASP A 116 -10.72 -8.38 -5.54
CA ASP A 116 -10.05 -8.52 -6.82
C ASP A 116 -8.94 -7.48 -7.00
N ALA A 117 -7.82 -7.92 -7.56
CA ALA A 117 -6.73 -7.05 -7.94
C ALA A 117 -6.72 -6.78 -9.46
N GLN A 118 -6.29 -5.59 -9.85
CA GLN A 118 -6.09 -5.24 -11.26
C GLN A 118 -4.75 -4.52 -11.49
N THR A 119 -4.31 -4.50 -12.74
CA THR A 119 -3.12 -3.70 -13.08
C THR A 119 -3.49 -2.23 -13.19
N ILE A 120 -2.52 -1.34 -12.87
CA ILE A 120 -2.69 0.10 -13.05
C ILE A 120 -3.04 0.43 -14.51
N ALA A 121 -2.40 -0.24 -15.48
CA ALA A 121 -2.71 -0.09 -16.87
C ALA A 121 -4.18 -0.39 -17.18
N LYS A 122 -4.72 -1.54 -16.70
CA LYS A 122 -6.12 -1.92 -16.88
C LYS A 122 -7.07 -0.88 -16.25
N PHE A 123 -6.74 -0.39 -15.08
CA PHE A 123 -7.50 0.67 -14.41
C PHE A 123 -7.55 1.96 -15.24
N LEU A 124 -6.40 2.36 -15.80
CA LEU A 124 -6.26 3.62 -16.55
C LEU A 124 -6.80 3.56 -17.99
N VAL A 125 -7.01 2.37 -18.58
CA VAL A 125 -7.65 2.22 -19.89
C VAL A 125 -9.01 2.90 -19.92
N LYS A 126 -9.83 2.71 -18.88
CA LYS A 126 -11.18 3.29 -18.78
C LYS A 126 -11.18 4.81 -18.82
N SER A 127 -10.18 5.46 -18.22
CA SER A 127 -10.04 6.91 -18.17
C SER A 127 -9.25 7.49 -19.37
N GLY A 128 -8.89 6.66 -20.37
CA GLY A 128 -8.11 7.09 -21.53
C GLY A 128 -6.67 7.53 -21.22
N ARG A 129 -6.17 7.20 -20.02
CA ARG A 129 -4.82 7.58 -19.57
C ARG A 129 -3.76 6.48 -19.77
N PHE A 130 -4.14 5.40 -20.41
CA PHE A 130 -3.23 4.36 -20.87
C PHE A 130 -3.55 3.95 -22.30
N LYS A 131 -2.57 4.08 -23.19
CA LYS A 131 -2.66 3.65 -24.59
C LYS A 131 -1.96 2.32 -24.79
N GLY A 132 -2.72 1.23 -24.81
CA GLY A 132 -2.18 -0.13 -24.88
C GLY A 132 -1.33 -0.42 -26.11
N LYS A 133 -1.65 0.19 -27.26
CA LYS A 133 -0.88 -0.01 -28.52
C LYS A 133 0.58 0.47 -28.42
N ILE A 134 0.83 1.54 -27.69
CA ILE A 134 2.17 2.14 -27.53
C ILE A 134 2.68 2.01 -26.08
N GLN A 135 1.93 1.34 -25.23
CA GLN A 135 2.22 1.13 -23.80
C GLN A 135 2.64 2.41 -23.07
N SER A 136 1.96 3.53 -23.35
CA SER A 136 2.25 4.82 -22.71
C SER A 136 1.17 5.24 -21.73
N TYR A 137 1.60 5.90 -20.68
CA TYR A 137 0.74 6.58 -19.71
C TYR A 137 0.65 8.06 -20.08
N GLU A 138 -0.56 8.60 -20.11
CA GLU A 138 -0.78 9.98 -20.53
C GLU A 138 -1.52 10.76 -19.45
N LEU A 139 -1.05 11.99 -19.25
CA LEU A 139 -1.79 13.01 -18.54
C LEU A 139 -2.70 13.72 -19.55
N ASN A 140 -3.95 13.91 -19.20
CA ASN A 140 -4.91 14.63 -20.02
C ASN A 140 -5.81 15.53 -19.15
N ASP A 141 -6.58 16.42 -19.77
CA ASP A 141 -7.43 17.40 -19.08
C ASP A 141 -8.80 16.82 -18.67
N SER A 142 -9.04 15.52 -18.90
CA SER A 142 -10.28 14.89 -18.44
C SER A 142 -10.39 14.96 -16.92
N PRO A 143 -11.58 15.28 -16.38
CA PRO A 143 -11.76 15.35 -14.94
C PRO A 143 -11.52 13.99 -14.29
N PRO A 144 -11.01 13.98 -13.03
CA PRO A 144 -10.81 12.73 -12.31
C PRO A 144 -12.12 12.04 -12.01
N GLU A 145 -12.16 10.71 -12.21
CA GLU A 145 -13.32 9.88 -11.89
C GLU A 145 -13.38 9.61 -10.37
N SER A 146 -14.59 9.63 -9.83
CA SER A 146 -14.81 9.21 -8.44
C SER A 146 -14.85 7.70 -8.37
N ILE A 147 -13.90 7.11 -7.66
CA ILE A 147 -13.90 5.66 -7.39
C ILE A 147 -14.74 5.37 -6.15
N PRO A 148 -15.54 4.29 -6.16
CA PRO A 148 -16.40 3.93 -5.02
C PRO A 148 -15.58 3.52 -3.80
N GLN A 149 -14.48 2.81 -4.00
CA GLN A 149 -13.62 2.32 -2.93
C GLN A 149 -12.95 3.47 -2.18
N LYS A 150 -12.94 3.38 -0.84
CA LYS A 150 -12.33 4.41 0.00
C LYS A 150 -10.88 4.12 0.37
N THR A 151 -10.43 2.90 0.16
CA THR A 151 -9.02 2.52 0.36
C THR A 151 -8.42 2.05 -0.96
N VAL A 152 -7.29 2.62 -1.32
CA VAL A 152 -6.49 2.21 -2.48
C VAL A 152 -5.16 1.68 -1.99
N ILE A 153 -4.81 0.47 -2.40
CA ILE A 153 -3.54 -0.17 -2.11
C ILE A 153 -2.82 -0.43 -3.43
N ILE A 154 -1.60 0.05 -3.56
CA ILE A 154 -0.74 -0.23 -4.72
C ILE A 154 0.44 -1.05 -4.22
N ASP A 155 0.47 -2.31 -4.61
CA ASP A 155 1.59 -3.22 -4.26
C ASP A 155 2.70 -3.15 -5.31
N GLU A 156 3.89 -3.63 -4.95
CA GLU A 156 5.12 -3.58 -5.77
C GLU A 156 5.40 -2.16 -6.30
N THR A 157 5.17 -1.14 -5.45
CA THR A 157 5.29 0.28 -5.81
C THR A 157 6.71 0.66 -6.23
N SER A 158 7.73 -0.10 -5.83
CA SER A 158 9.12 0.05 -6.29
C SER A 158 9.27 -0.04 -7.81
N MET A 159 8.33 -0.70 -8.49
CA MET A 159 8.29 -0.83 -9.96
C MET A 159 7.50 0.29 -10.67
N LEU A 160 6.90 1.23 -9.94
CA LEU A 160 6.14 2.32 -10.55
C LEU A 160 7.06 3.38 -11.15
N THR A 161 6.75 3.77 -12.38
CA THR A 161 7.32 4.97 -12.97
C THR A 161 6.58 6.22 -12.47
N GLU A 162 7.20 7.39 -12.64
CA GLU A 162 6.55 8.67 -12.31
C GLU A 162 5.27 8.88 -13.13
N GLU A 163 5.28 8.49 -14.40
CA GLU A 163 4.13 8.60 -15.30
C GLU A 163 2.94 7.74 -14.82
N MET A 164 3.19 6.49 -14.44
CA MET A 164 2.15 5.57 -13.94
C MET A 164 1.46 6.15 -12.71
N LEU A 165 2.26 6.59 -11.74
CA LEU A 165 1.72 7.15 -10.49
C LEU A 165 1.01 8.49 -10.74
N ALA A 166 1.58 9.36 -11.56
CA ALA A 166 0.96 10.64 -11.91
C ALA A 166 -0.37 10.45 -12.64
N ALA A 167 -0.44 9.54 -13.62
CA ALA A 167 -1.66 9.22 -14.35
C ALA A 167 -2.75 8.67 -13.41
N PHE A 168 -2.40 7.77 -12.48
CA PHE A 168 -3.33 7.29 -11.47
C PHE A 168 -3.86 8.41 -10.58
N LEU A 169 -2.98 9.23 -10.02
CA LEU A 169 -3.36 10.32 -9.11
C LEU A 169 -4.18 11.42 -9.81
N GLN A 170 -3.96 11.63 -11.10
CA GLN A 170 -4.74 12.57 -11.90
C GLN A 170 -6.13 12.00 -12.26
N SER A 171 -6.21 10.68 -12.52
CA SER A 171 -7.45 10.03 -12.97
C SER A 171 -8.47 9.81 -11.86
N SER A 172 -8.05 9.82 -10.60
CA SER A 172 -8.85 9.22 -9.50
C SER A 172 -9.07 10.20 -8.36
N LYS A 173 -10.31 10.23 -7.84
CA LYS A 173 -10.70 10.97 -6.63
C LYS A 173 -11.68 10.16 -5.77
N GLY A 174 -11.98 10.66 -4.58
CA GLY A 174 -13.02 10.09 -3.71
C GLY A 174 -12.52 9.05 -2.70
N PHE A 175 -11.29 8.55 -2.83
CA PHE A 175 -10.71 7.63 -1.85
C PHE A 175 -10.11 8.38 -0.65
N LYS A 176 -10.24 7.76 0.53
CA LYS A 176 -9.75 8.31 1.80
C LYS A 176 -8.28 7.95 2.05
N ARG A 177 -7.90 6.69 1.75
CA ARG A 177 -6.56 6.12 2.00
C ARG A 177 -5.86 5.79 0.72
N LEU A 178 -4.57 6.08 0.66
CA LEU A 178 -3.63 5.59 -0.36
C LEU A 178 -2.48 4.91 0.36
N ILE A 179 -2.31 3.63 0.12
CA ILE A 179 -1.25 2.81 0.71
C ILE A 179 -0.33 2.34 -0.41
N LEU A 180 0.91 2.76 -0.36
CA LEU A 180 1.96 2.35 -1.28
C LEU A 180 2.80 1.26 -0.61
N VAL A 181 2.89 0.09 -1.22
CA VAL A 181 3.57 -1.07 -0.64
C VAL A 181 4.73 -1.48 -1.53
N GLY A 182 5.90 -1.67 -0.96
CA GLY A 182 7.07 -2.05 -1.75
C GLY A 182 8.30 -2.36 -0.91
N ASP A 183 9.38 -2.60 -1.62
CA ASP A 183 10.71 -2.80 -1.05
C ASP A 183 11.65 -1.75 -1.64
N SER A 184 12.14 -0.85 -0.80
CA SER A 184 13.05 0.23 -1.22
C SER A 184 14.43 -0.27 -1.68
N ARG A 185 14.76 -1.54 -1.41
CA ARG A 185 16.01 -2.20 -1.83
C ARG A 185 15.89 -2.89 -3.19
N GLN A 186 14.67 -3.01 -3.74
CA GLN A 186 14.47 -3.59 -5.07
C GLN A 186 14.99 -2.68 -6.18
N LEU A 187 15.21 -3.28 -7.34
CA LEU A 187 15.64 -2.55 -8.54
C LEU A 187 14.62 -1.46 -8.89
N PRO A 188 15.10 -0.28 -9.32
CA PRO A 188 14.21 0.79 -9.74
C PRO A 188 13.40 0.39 -10.97
N PRO A 189 12.29 1.10 -11.26
CA PRO A 189 11.49 0.85 -12.43
C PRO A 189 12.30 1.04 -13.72
N ILE A 190 11.91 0.31 -14.77
CA ILE A 190 12.40 0.57 -16.13
C ILE A 190 11.58 1.77 -16.64
N GLY A 191 12.17 2.96 -16.58
CA GLY A 191 11.51 4.20 -16.98
C GLY A 191 11.98 5.40 -16.15
N ALA A 192 11.35 6.55 -16.39
CA ALA A 192 11.74 7.79 -15.74
C ALA A 192 11.21 7.90 -14.29
N GLY A 193 12.07 8.38 -13.41
CA GLY A 193 11.74 8.70 -12.03
C GLY A 193 11.76 7.49 -11.08
N ARG A 194 11.79 7.80 -9.77
CA ARG A 194 11.71 6.82 -8.68
C ARG A 194 10.71 7.30 -7.64
N PRO A 195 9.42 7.44 -8.01
CA PRO A 195 8.43 8.12 -7.16
C PRO A 195 8.29 7.47 -5.79
N PHE A 196 8.45 6.15 -5.69
CA PHE A 196 8.38 5.44 -4.42
C PHE A 196 9.48 5.89 -3.45
N VAL A 197 10.73 5.91 -3.91
CA VAL A 197 11.89 6.33 -3.11
C VAL A 197 11.81 7.83 -2.77
N ASP A 198 11.35 8.65 -3.70
CA ASP A 198 11.22 10.10 -3.49
C ASP A 198 10.13 10.42 -2.47
N ILE A 199 9.00 9.68 -2.48
CA ILE A 199 7.95 9.79 -1.47
C ILE A 199 8.46 9.39 -0.09
N ILE A 200 9.20 8.28 0.02
CA ILE A 200 9.82 7.85 1.27
C ILE A 200 10.72 8.94 1.84
N LYS A 201 11.68 9.44 1.04
CA LYS A 201 12.59 10.51 1.46
C LYS A 201 11.85 11.78 1.86
N TYR A 202 10.76 12.10 1.17
CA TYR A 202 9.97 13.28 1.50
C TYR A 202 9.26 13.12 2.86
N ILE A 203 8.65 11.97 3.12
CA ILE A 203 7.98 11.66 4.39
C ILE A 203 8.98 11.63 5.54
N GLU A 204 10.15 11.01 5.36
CA GLU A 204 11.22 10.96 6.36
C GLU A 204 11.68 12.36 6.78
N LYS A 205 11.85 13.27 5.81
CA LYS A 205 12.24 14.66 6.09
C LYS A 205 11.20 15.45 6.87
N GLN A 206 9.94 15.05 6.83
CA GLN A 206 8.86 15.71 7.56
C GLN A 206 8.66 15.17 8.97
N ASP A 207 9.48 14.20 9.40
CA ASP A 207 9.35 13.47 10.68
C ASP A 207 7.92 12.96 10.95
N ILE A 208 7.26 12.51 9.88
CA ILE A 208 5.89 12.04 9.92
C ILE A 208 5.88 10.52 10.01
N GLN A 209 5.23 9.98 11.04
CA GLN A 209 5.00 8.54 11.20
C GLN A 209 3.96 8.01 10.19
N ALA A 210 4.22 8.20 8.89
CA ALA A 210 3.32 7.77 7.82
C ALA A 210 3.86 6.58 7.02
N PHE A 211 4.99 6.00 7.43
CA PHE A 211 5.56 4.84 6.75
C PHE A 211 6.06 3.79 7.75
N PRO A 212 5.20 2.83 8.10
CA PRO A 212 5.64 1.70 8.87
C PRO A 212 6.64 0.86 8.09
N LYS A 213 7.72 0.53 8.76
CA LYS A 213 8.72 -0.43 8.29
C LYS A 213 8.53 -1.72 9.06
N ILE A 214 8.53 -2.85 8.35
CA ILE A 214 8.44 -4.17 8.98
C ILE A 214 9.64 -5.03 8.57
N GLY A 215 10.15 -5.81 9.50
CA GLY A 215 11.26 -6.73 9.26
C GLY A 215 12.65 -6.10 9.16
N GLU A 216 12.86 -4.87 9.61
CA GLU A 216 14.20 -4.26 9.64
C GLU A 216 15.14 -4.92 10.67
N ASN A 217 14.57 -5.63 11.65
CA ASN A 217 15.34 -6.26 12.73
C ASN A 217 15.72 -7.73 12.43
N TYR A 218 15.53 -8.21 11.20
CA TYR A 218 15.85 -9.59 10.77
C TYR A 218 17.05 -9.66 9.80
N ALA A 219 17.84 -8.58 9.71
CA ALA A 219 19.07 -8.55 8.92
C ALA A 219 20.28 -8.91 9.80
#